data_3d8c7ee7d32a4d816b273e656866187b
#
_entry.id   3d8c7ee7d32a4d816b273e656866187b
#
_cell.length_a   1.000
_cell.length_b   1.000
_cell.length_c   1.000
_cell.angle_alpha   90.00
_cell.angle_beta   90.00
_cell.angle_gamma   90.00
#
_symmetry.space_group_name_H-M   'P 1'
#
loop_
_entity.id
_entity.type
_entity.pdbx_description
1 polymer ?
#
loop_
_entity_poly.entity_id
_entity_poly.type
_entity_poly.pdbx_seq_one_letter_code
_entity_poly.pdbx_strand_id
1 'polypeptide(L)'
;MLGVDNLEGPMLSRTTFSLAPGEILGLGGLVGQGQTELLRALFGVLPLRGGSVALKGRPLRLRGPRDAIGAGIAYVPLERKSEGVFLDKSVAFNMTFASLALGWLSSWFGLIRFRKERATVAEAIDRLKIRTRSGHTPIRALSGGNQQKVLLEKWLQMRPAVLLLDDVTRGVDISTKHQIYELVRALAREGVGVIFYSSDTYELVGLADRVLVMADGEIRKSLAGSELSSAAIVDAAFGSRVGS
;
A
#
# COMPACT_ATOMS: atom_id res chain seq x y z
N MET A 1 7.33 -10.30 10.33
CA MET A 1 7.72 -8.88 10.39
C MET A 1 6.62 -8.01 10.99
N LEU A 2 5.43 -8.01 10.45
CA LEU A 2 4.23 -7.41 11.04
C LEU A 2 3.38 -8.51 11.67
N GLY A 3 2.93 -8.34 12.91
CA GLY A 3 1.96 -9.19 13.58
C GLY A 3 0.70 -8.39 13.88
N VAL A 4 -0.44 -8.97 13.59
CA VAL A 4 -1.77 -8.41 13.88
C VAL A 4 -2.53 -9.45 14.68
N ASP A 5 -3.03 -9.08 15.84
CA ASP A 5 -3.71 -9.99 16.75
C ASP A 5 -5.04 -9.41 17.21
N ASN A 6 -6.12 -10.15 16.94
CA ASN A 6 -7.51 -9.83 17.31
C ASN A 6 -7.91 -8.38 17.03
N LEU A 7 -7.51 -7.85 15.85
CA LEU A 7 -7.74 -6.45 15.50
C LEU A 7 -9.23 -6.19 15.31
N GLU A 8 -9.74 -5.21 16.02
CA GLU A 8 -11.13 -4.76 15.96
C GLU A 8 -11.21 -3.28 15.61
N GLY A 9 -12.16 -2.92 14.77
CA GLY A 9 -12.34 -1.55 14.31
C GLY A 9 -13.61 -1.38 13.48
N PRO A 10 -13.79 -0.24 12.83
CA PRO A 10 -14.88 -0.07 11.87
C PRO A 10 -14.77 -1.14 10.77
N MET A 11 -15.82 -1.91 10.55
CA MET A 11 -15.85 -3.02 9.55
C MET A 11 -14.77 -4.09 9.76
N LEU A 12 -14.21 -4.23 10.97
CA LEU A 12 -13.22 -5.27 11.32
C LEU A 12 -13.63 -5.99 12.58
N SER A 13 -13.58 -7.32 12.56
CA SER A 13 -13.91 -8.19 13.65
C SER A 13 -12.80 -9.26 13.83
N ARG A 14 -12.09 -9.17 14.97
CA ARG A 14 -11.06 -10.14 15.42
C ARG A 14 -10.09 -10.62 14.33
N THR A 15 -9.63 -9.69 13.49
CA THR A 15 -8.70 -9.99 12.42
C THR A 15 -7.33 -10.33 12.98
N THR A 16 -6.82 -11.54 12.70
CA THR A 16 -5.50 -12.02 13.17
C THR A 16 -4.71 -12.59 11.99
N PHE A 17 -3.50 -12.07 11.78
CA PHE A 17 -2.55 -12.58 10.78
C PHE A 17 -1.13 -12.07 11.04
N SER A 18 -0.19 -12.62 10.31
CA SER A 18 1.20 -12.13 10.27
C SER A 18 1.65 -11.87 8.85
N LEU A 19 2.65 -11.00 8.68
CA LEU A 19 3.33 -10.73 7.42
C LEU A 19 4.83 -10.96 7.64
N ALA A 20 5.45 -11.79 6.81
CA ALA A 20 6.89 -12.02 6.84
C ALA A 20 7.67 -10.90 6.11
N PRO A 21 8.99 -10.72 6.36
CA PRO A 21 9.82 -9.86 5.53
C PRO A 21 9.83 -10.37 4.09
N GLY A 22 9.60 -9.48 3.13
CA GLY A 22 9.59 -9.82 1.71
C GLY A 22 8.36 -10.60 1.23
N GLU A 23 7.38 -10.84 2.09
CA GLU A 23 6.10 -11.47 1.71
C GLU A 23 5.21 -10.45 1.00
N ILE A 24 4.55 -10.91 -0.08
CA ILE A 24 3.47 -10.21 -0.77
C ILE A 24 2.16 -10.87 -0.36
N LEU A 25 1.44 -10.26 0.58
CA LEU A 25 0.17 -10.73 1.12
C LEU A 25 -0.99 -10.06 0.40
N GLY A 26 -1.82 -10.83 -0.28
CA GLY A 26 -3.05 -10.36 -0.91
C GLY A 26 -4.22 -10.32 0.08
N LEU A 27 -5.09 -9.32 -0.07
CA LEU A 27 -6.40 -9.29 0.57
C LEU A 27 -7.46 -9.50 -0.51
N GLY A 28 -8.20 -10.59 -0.41
CA GLY A 28 -9.27 -10.99 -1.33
C GLY A 28 -10.65 -10.96 -0.66
N GLY A 29 -11.68 -11.24 -1.44
CA GLY A 29 -13.07 -11.27 -1.00
C GLY A 29 -13.96 -10.36 -1.85
N LEU A 30 -15.24 -10.24 -1.50
CA LEU A 30 -16.14 -9.30 -2.14
C LEU A 30 -15.75 -7.85 -1.77
N VAL A 31 -16.05 -6.91 -2.66
CA VAL A 31 -15.80 -5.49 -2.40
C VAL A 31 -16.56 -5.03 -1.15
N GLY A 32 -15.89 -4.26 -0.26
CA GLY A 32 -16.51 -3.71 0.94
C GLY A 32 -16.62 -4.69 2.12
N GLN A 33 -15.81 -5.73 2.15
CA GLN A 33 -15.80 -6.71 3.23
C GLN A 33 -14.71 -6.46 4.28
N GLY A 34 -14.18 -5.23 4.35
CA GLY A 34 -13.21 -4.82 5.37
C GLY A 34 -11.76 -4.70 4.90
N GLN A 35 -11.44 -4.99 3.65
CA GLN A 35 -10.06 -4.95 3.12
C GLN A 35 -9.44 -3.55 3.20
N THR A 36 -10.14 -2.55 2.67
CA THR A 36 -9.71 -1.14 2.72
C THR A 36 -9.64 -0.64 4.17
N GLU A 37 -10.63 -1.01 5.00
CA GLU A 37 -10.67 -0.65 6.41
C GLU A 37 -9.47 -1.24 7.17
N LEU A 38 -9.09 -2.47 6.87
CA LEU A 38 -7.89 -3.09 7.45
C LEU A 38 -6.63 -2.30 7.09
N LEU A 39 -6.44 -1.97 5.82
CA LEU A 39 -5.28 -1.17 5.38
C LEU A 39 -5.27 0.22 6.03
N ARG A 40 -6.42 0.89 6.09
CA ARG A 40 -6.57 2.20 6.74
C ARG A 40 -6.35 2.13 8.25
N ALA A 41 -6.78 1.07 8.91
CA ALA A 41 -6.55 0.86 10.35
C ALA A 41 -5.06 0.62 10.63
N LEU A 42 -4.36 -0.19 9.83
CA LEU A 42 -2.92 -0.41 9.93
C LEU A 42 -2.10 0.84 9.63
N PHE A 43 -2.62 1.77 8.86
CA PHE A 43 -2.01 3.07 8.63
C PHE A 43 -2.40 4.13 9.68
N GLY A 44 -3.32 3.79 10.59
CA GLY A 44 -3.77 4.71 11.65
C GLY A 44 -4.78 5.77 11.18
N VAL A 45 -5.42 5.59 10.02
CA VAL A 45 -6.51 6.48 9.55
C VAL A 45 -7.81 6.14 10.26
N LEU A 46 -8.09 4.85 10.49
CA LEU A 46 -9.25 4.40 11.23
C LEU A 46 -8.86 4.02 12.66
N PRO A 47 -9.67 4.39 13.67
CA PRO A 47 -9.40 4.05 15.05
C PRO A 47 -9.58 2.55 15.30
N LEU A 48 -8.66 1.96 16.04
CA LEU A 48 -8.78 0.61 16.55
C LEU A 48 -9.61 0.60 17.83
N ARG A 49 -10.49 -0.38 17.98
CA ARG A 49 -11.33 -0.61 19.18
C ARG A 49 -10.74 -1.70 20.08
N GLY A 50 -9.97 -2.63 19.50
CA GLY A 50 -9.38 -3.74 20.21
C GLY A 50 -8.24 -4.38 19.42
N GLY A 51 -7.57 -5.32 20.03
CA GLY A 51 -6.45 -6.04 19.45
C GLY A 51 -5.11 -5.31 19.54
N SER A 52 -4.11 -5.87 18.88
CA SER A 52 -2.75 -5.32 18.88
C SER A 52 -2.07 -5.46 17.52
N VAL A 53 -1.17 -4.52 17.25
CA VAL A 53 -0.28 -4.54 16.10
C VAL A 53 1.16 -4.49 16.59
N ALA A 54 2.03 -5.33 16.05
CA ALA A 54 3.46 -5.31 16.34
C ALA A 54 4.27 -5.30 15.04
N LEU A 55 5.32 -4.51 14.98
CA LEU A 55 6.26 -4.49 13.85
C LEU A 55 7.67 -4.83 14.34
N LYS A 56 8.31 -5.82 13.72
CA LYS A 56 9.65 -6.32 14.13
C LYS A 56 9.71 -6.69 15.62
N GLY A 57 8.62 -7.30 16.13
CA GLY A 57 8.49 -7.69 17.54
C GLY A 57 8.20 -6.55 18.52
N ARG A 58 8.07 -5.32 18.06
CA ARG A 58 7.76 -4.16 18.91
C ARG A 58 6.30 -3.77 18.79
N PRO A 59 5.55 -3.65 19.90
CA PRO A 59 4.17 -3.19 19.86
C PRO A 59 4.06 -1.79 19.23
N LEU A 60 3.07 -1.61 18.34
CA LEU A 60 2.75 -0.33 17.72
C LEU A 60 1.46 0.26 18.32
N ARG A 61 1.52 1.53 18.66
CA ARG A 61 0.33 2.32 19.01
C ARG A 61 -0.01 3.23 17.85
N LEU A 62 -0.99 2.83 17.05
CA LEU A 62 -1.42 3.56 15.85
C LEU A 62 -2.53 4.55 16.23
N ARG A 63 -2.16 5.74 16.69
CA ARG A 63 -3.08 6.85 17.00
C ARG A 63 -3.38 7.72 15.78
N GLY A 64 -2.55 7.61 14.75
CA GLY A 64 -2.66 8.36 13.52
C GLY A 64 -1.60 7.95 12.50
N PRO A 65 -1.70 8.46 11.25
CA PRO A 65 -0.74 8.15 10.18
C PRO A 65 0.72 8.44 10.53
N ARG A 66 0.99 9.45 11.37
CA ARG A 66 2.36 9.78 11.81
C ARG A 66 3.04 8.63 12.55
N ASP A 67 2.29 7.88 13.37
CA ASP A 67 2.82 6.74 14.12
C ASP A 67 3.18 5.60 13.15
N ALA A 68 2.29 5.30 12.19
CA ALA A 68 2.52 4.29 11.15
C ALA A 68 3.75 4.64 10.29
N ILE A 69 3.83 5.89 9.80
CA ILE A 69 4.94 6.38 9.00
C ILE A 69 6.26 6.31 9.80
N GLY A 70 6.25 6.76 11.05
CA GLY A 70 7.42 6.71 11.93
C GLY A 70 7.89 5.28 12.21
N ALA A 71 6.99 4.32 12.19
CA ALA A 71 7.31 2.89 12.31
C ALA A 71 7.81 2.26 10.99
N GLY A 72 7.71 2.97 9.85
CA GLY A 72 8.09 2.47 8.54
C GLY A 72 6.96 1.78 7.79
N ILE A 73 5.70 2.13 8.05
CA ILE A 73 4.53 1.69 7.29
C ILE A 73 4.12 2.80 6.33
N ALA A 74 3.97 2.47 5.05
CA ALA A 74 3.49 3.36 4.01
C ALA A 74 2.15 2.88 3.46
N TYR A 75 1.29 3.81 3.00
CA TYR A 75 -0.03 3.50 2.48
C TYR A 75 -0.32 4.25 1.18
N VAL A 76 -0.69 3.50 0.16
CA VAL A 76 -1.14 4.02 -1.13
C VAL A 76 -2.65 3.83 -1.22
N PRO A 77 -3.43 4.92 -1.18
CA PRO A 77 -4.89 4.84 -1.13
C PRO A 77 -5.51 4.45 -2.48
N LEU A 78 -6.71 3.89 -2.41
CA LEU A 78 -7.58 3.60 -3.55
C LEU A 78 -7.89 4.89 -4.35
N GLU A 79 -8.30 5.93 -3.64
CA GLU A 79 -8.72 7.20 -4.26
C GLU A 79 -7.51 8.13 -4.47
N ARG A 80 -6.75 7.85 -5.57
CA ARG A 80 -5.55 8.61 -5.90
C ARG A 80 -5.75 10.12 -5.95
N LYS A 81 -6.85 10.59 -6.58
CA LYS A 81 -7.06 12.01 -6.86
C LYS A 81 -7.44 12.82 -5.63
N SER A 82 -8.18 12.24 -4.71
CA SER A 82 -8.66 12.93 -3.50
C SER A 82 -7.76 12.72 -2.29
N GLU A 83 -7.10 11.54 -2.19
CA GLU A 83 -6.31 11.18 -1.01
C GLU A 83 -4.81 11.02 -1.31
N GLY A 84 -4.46 10.74 -2.58
CA GLY A 84 -3.11 10.35 -2.94
C GLY A 84 -2.19 11.49 -3.36
N VAL A 85 -2.68 12.40 -4.20
CA VAL A 85 -1.85 13.42 -4.87
C VAL A 85 -2.48 14.80 -4.86
N PHE A 86 -1.61 15.82 -4.92
CA PHE A 86 -1.99 17.23 -5.08
C PHE A 86 -1.98 17.57 -6.57
N LEU A 87 -3.15 17.54 -7.23
CA LEU A 87 -3.29 17.65 -8.68
C LEU A 87 -2.67 18.93 -9.29
N ASP A 88 -2.74 20.05 -8.58
CA ASP A 88 -2.22 21.34 -9.04
C ASP A 88 -0.73 21.56 -8.72
N LYS A 89 -0.13 20.65 -7.95
CA LYS A 89 1.29 20.70 -7.63
C LYS A 89 2.12 19.90 -8.62
N SER A 90 3.41 20.21 -8.66
CA SER A 90 4.37 19.55 -9.56
C SER A 90 4.58 18.08 -9.21
N VAL A 91 5.12 17.31 -10.17
CA VAL A 91 5.61 15.95 -9.96
C VAL A 91 6.62 15.91 -8.81
N ALA A 92 7.60 16.83 -8.80
CA ALA A 92 8.60 16.91 -7.73
C ALA A 92 7.95 17.12 -6.37
N PHE A 93 7.04 18.08 -6.23
CA PHE A 93 6.33 18.32 -4.98
C PHE A 93 5.60 17.06 -4.49
N ASN A 94 4.84 16.38 -5.38
CA ASN A 94 4.10 15.18 -5.00
C ASN A 94 5.03 14.03 -4.57
N MET A 95 6.19 13.87 -5.21
CA MET A 95 7.17 12.84 -4.83
C MET A 95 7.82 13.13 -3.49
N THR A 96 8.17 14.40 -3.22
CA THR A 96 9.04 14.76 -2.09
C THR A 96 8.29 15.24 -0.86
N PHE A 97 7.00 15.57 -0.97
CA PHE A 97 6.20 16.15 0.11
C PHE A 97 6.30 15.36 1.43
N ALA A 98 6.14 14.03 1.39
CA ALA A 98 6.21 13.21 2.60
C ALA A 98 7.62 13.23 3.21
N SER A 99 8.66 13.11 2.39
CA SER A 99 10.06 13.13 2.82
C SER A 99 10.46 14.48 3.38
N LEU A 100 9.95 15.58 2.82
CA LEU A 100 10.16 16.94 3.33
C LEU A 100 9.45 17.16 4.66
N ALA A 101 8.19 16.73 4.77
CA ALA A 101 7.38 16.86 5.99
C ALA A 101 8.01 16.11 7.19
N LEU A 102 8.78 15.06 6.92
CA LEU A 102 9.49 14.27 7.92
C LEU A 102 10.98 14.67 8.08
N GLY A 103 11.42 15.71 7.40
CA GLY A 103 12.78 16.23 7.51
C GLY A 103 13.87 15.43 6.77
N TRP A 104 13.52 14.41 5.97
CA TRP A 104 14.51 13.55 5.31
C TRP A 104 15.29 14.23 4.18
N LEU A 105 14.69 15.24 3.53
CA LEU A 105 15.31 16.07 2.51
C LEU A 105 15.69 17.46 3.02
N SER A 106 15.57 17.70 4.32
CA SER A 106 16.01 18.96 4.96
C SER A 106 17.42 18.83 5.54
N SER A 107 18.07 19.99 5.73
CA SER A 107 19.31 20.12 6.49
C SER A 107 19.00 20.08 8.00
N TRP A 108 20.06 20.03 8.84
CA TRP A 108 19.95 20.16 10.30
C TRP A 108 19.17 21.43 10.74
N PHE A 109 19.22 22.49 9.93
CA PHE A 109 18.50 23.75 10.16
C PHE A 109 17.10 23.81 9.51
N GLY A 110 16.56 22.68 9.05
CA GLY A 110 15.24 22.64 8.39
C GLY A 110 15.21 23.17 6.96
N LEU A 111 16.35 23.59 6.39
CA LEU A 111 16.42 24.08 5.01
C LEU A 111 16.35 22.94 4.00
N ILE A 112 15.55 23.10 2.96
CA ILE A 112 15.42 22.13 1.87
C ILE A 112 16.74 22.05 1.09
N ARG A 113 17.24 20.83 0.89
CA ARG A 113 18.43 20.54 0.07
C ARG A 113 18.02 20.42 -1.41
N PHE A 114 17.74 21.54 -2.07
CA PHE A 114 17.24 21.58 -3.45
C PHE A 114 18.03 20.75 -4.45
N ARG A 115 19.36 20.71 -4.35
CA ARG A 115 20.20 19.86 -5.24
C ARG A 115 19.91 18.38 -5.04
N LYS A 116 19.78 17.93 -3.77
CA LYS A 116 19.46 16.54 -3.45
C LYS A 116 18.04 16.20 -3.90
N GLU A 117 17.08 17.07 -3.63
CA GLU A 117 15.70 16.91 -4.09
C GLU A 117 15.62 16.71 -5.61
N ARG A 118 16.27 17.61 -6.39
CA ARG A 118 16.29 17.52 -7.85
C ARG A 118 16.91 16.21 -8.35
N ALA A 119 18.03 15.77 -7.76
CA ALA A 119 18.68 14.53 -8.11
C ALA A 119 17.77 13.33 -7.81
N THR A 120 17.17 13.28 -6.62
CA THR A 120 16.22 12.22 -6.20
C THR A 120 15.01 12.15 -7.14
N VAL A 121 14.43 13.30 -7.52
CA VAL A 121 13.29 13.36 -8.44
C VAL A 121 13.68 12.88 -9.85
N ALA A 122 14.84 13.30 -10.36
CA ALA A 122 15.32 12.87 -11.68
C ALA A 122 15.56 11.36 -11.73
N GLU A 123 16.23 10.80 -10.72
CA GLU A 123 16.46 9.36 -10.58
C GLU A 123 15.14 8.58 -10.51
N ALA A 124 14.16 9.07 -9.73
CA ALA A 124 12.85 8.45 -9.60
C ALA A 124 12.05 8.46 -10.92
N ILE A 125 12.10 9.56 -11.67
CA ILE A 125 11.46 9.69 -12.99
C ILE A 125 12.03 8.64 -13.94
N ASP A 126 13.34 8.47 -13.97
CA ASP A 126 14.02 7.51 -14.84
C ASP A 126 13.75 6.06 -14.40
N ARG A 127 13.97 5.74 -13.12
CA ARG A 127 13.75 4.41 -12.54
C ARG A 127 12.33 3.88 -12.78
N LEU A 128 11.31 4.72 -12.53
CA LEU A 128 9.91 4.35 -12.71
C LEU A 128 9.40 4.60 -14.13
N LYS A 129 10.26 5.06 -15.04
CA LYS A 129 9.89 5.39 -16.41
C LYS A 129 8.65 6.29 -16.48
N ILE A 130 8.65 7.37 -15.67
CA ILE A 130 7.53 8.31 -15.60
C ILE A 130 7.59 9.22 -16.83
N ARG A 131 6.54 9.19 -17.65
CA ARG A 131 6.43 10.03 -18.82
C ARG A 131 6.05 11.45 -18.42
N THR A 132 7.03 12.32 -18.25
CA THR A 132 6.89 13.73 -17.92
C THR A 132 7.94 14.57 -18.64
N ARG A 133 7.64 15.84 -18.91
CA ARG A 133 8.64 16.78 -19.48
C ARG A 133 9.72 17.15 -18.45
N SER A 134 9.34 17.27 -17.19
CA SER A 134 10.25 17.60 -16.09
C SER A 134 9.58 17.34 -14.74
N GLY A 135 10.34 17.39 -13.65
CA GLY A 135 9.79 17.38 -12.30
C GLY A 135 8.90 18.58 -11.94
N HIS A 136 8.96 19.68 -12.73
CA HIS A 136 8.12 20.87 -12.54
C HIS A 136 6.73 20.74 -13.19
N THR A 137 6.50 19.73 -14.02
CA THR A 137 5.20 19.49 -14.67
C THR A 137 4.10 19.29 -13.61
N PRO A 138 2.95 19.97 -13.68
CA PRO A 138 1.81 19.70 -12.79
C PRO A 138 1.32 18.27 -12.96
N ILE A 139 1.01 17.58 -11.85
CA ILE A 139 0.68 16.15 -11.91
C ILE A 139 -0.61 15.89 -12.70
N ARG A 140 -1.55 16.84 -12.73
CA ARG A 140 -2.77 16.75 -13.54
C ARG A 140 -2.52 16.57 -15.03
N ALA A 141 -1.35 16.97 -15.53
CA ALA A 141 -0.96 16.82 -16.94
C ALA A 141 -0.46 15.41 -17.28
N LEU A 142 -0.29 14.54 -16.30
CA LEU A 142 0.15 13.16 -16.47
C LEU A 142 -1.04 12.22 -16.68
N SER A 143 -0.81 11.11 -17.42
CA SER A 143 -1.75 10.00 -17.46
C SER A 143 -1.96 9.37 -16.08
N GLY A 144 -3.10 8.68 -15.88
CA GLY A 144 -3.43 8.02 -14.62
C GLY A 144 -2.33 7.09 -14.13
N GLY A 145 -1.74 6.30 -15.01
CA GLY A 145 -0.64 5.41 -14.65
C GLY A 145 0.62 6.14 -14.21
N ASN A 146 0.97 7.27 -14.84
CA ASN A 146 2.12 8.07 -14.39
C ASN A 146 1.83 8.79 -13.06
N GLN A 147 0.60 9.24 -12.82
CA GLN A 147 0.19 9.75 -11.50
C GLN A 147 0.33 8.68 -10.43
N GLN A 148 -0.04 7.41 -10.73
CA GLN A 148 0.09 6.28 -9.81
C GLN A 148 1.55 6.01 -9.44
N LYS A 149 2.45 6.06 -10.42
CA LYS A 149 3.89 5.91 -10.19
C LYS A 149 4.45 7.03 -9.31
N VAL A 150 4.02 8.28 -9.52
CA VAL A 150 4.40 9.42 -8.64
C VAL A 150 3.90 9.20 -7.22
N LEU A 151 2.68 8.70 -7.06
CA LEU A 151 2.12 8.39 -5.75
C LEU A 151 2.88 7.26 -5.02
N LEU A 152 3.23 6.19 -5.75
CA LEU A 152 4.08 5.13 -5.20
C LEU A 152 5.43 5.69 -4.76
N GLU A 153 6.09 6.48 -5.62
CA GLU A 153 7.39 7.07 -5.32
C GLU A 153 7.39 7.95 -4.07
N LYS A 154 6.32 8.71 -3.84
CA LYS A 154 6.16 9.50 -2.61
C LYS A 154 6.45 8.69 -1.35
N TRP A 155 6.02 7.43 -1.33
CA TRP A 155 6.18 6.54 -0.19
C TRP A 155 7.49 5.75 -0.23
N LEU A 156 7.97 5.37 -1.42
CA LEU A 156 9.20 4.59 -1.57
C LEU A 156 10.45 5.37 -1.14
N GLN A 157 10.46 6.69 -1.30
CA GLN A 157 11.54 7.53 -0.79
C GLN A 157 11.74 7.39 0.72
N MET A 158 10.72 6.96 1.46
CA MET A 158 10.78 6.76 2.90
C MET A 158 11.32 5.38 3.29
N ARG A 159 11.69 4.54 2.32
CA ARG A 159 12.19 3.17 2.53
C ARG A 159 11.34 2.40 3.54
N PRO A 160 10.06 2.21 3.27
CA PRO A 160 9.15 1.57 4.22
C PRO A 160 9.57 0.12 4.48
N ALA A 161 9.33 -0.36 5.69
CA ALA A 161 9.42 -1.78 6.01
C ALA A 161 8.17 -2.53 5.56
N VAL A 162 7.00 -1.86 5.61
CA VAL A 162 5.71 -2.40 5.16
C VAL A 162 5.07 -1.41 4.20
N LEU A 163 4.60 -1.92 3.06
CA LEU A 163 3.88 -1.16 2.04
C LEU A 163 2.44 -1.68 1.93
N LEU A 164 1.48 -0.81 2.21
CA LEU A 164 0.05 -1.08 2.10
C LEU A 164 -0.47 -0.50 0.79
N LEU A 165 -1.06 -1.33 -0.07
CA LEU A 165 -1.55 -0.96 -1.39
C LEU A 165 -3.06 -1.24 -1.49
N ASP A 166 -3.87 -0.20 -1.61
CA ASP A 166 -5.32 -0.29 -1.63
C ASP A 166 -5.82 -0.14 -3.07
N ASP A 167 -6.01 -1.26 -3.77
CA ASP A 167 -6.50 -1.40 -5.15
C ASP A 167 -5.81 -0.45 -6.16
N VAL A 168 -4.49 -0.32 -6.01
CA VAL A 168 -3.67 0.72 -6.66
C VAL A 168 -3.59 0.60 -8.19
N THR A 169 -3.99 -0.52 -8.74
CA THR A 169 -3.98 -0.81 -10.18
C THR A 169 -5.33 -0.57 -10.85
N ARG A 170 -6.35 -0.21 -10.06
CA ARG A 170 -7.69 0.08 -10.59
C ARG A 170 -7.67 1.28 -11.53
N GLY A 171 -8.23 1.08 -12.73
CA GLY A 171 -8.29 2.13 -13.74
C GLY A 171 -6.94 2.52 -14.37
N VAL A 172 -5.95 1.63 -14.26
CA VAL A 172 -4.61 1.78 -14.85
C VAL A 172 -4.49 0.85 -16.06
N ASP A 173 -3.78 1.29 -17.10
CA ASP A 173 -3.55 0.46 -18.29
C ASP A 173 -2.65 -0.75 -17.99
N ILE A 174 -2.77 -1.81 -18.81
CA ILE A 174 -2.09 -3.10 -18.62
C ILE A 174 -0.56 -2.93 -18.53
N SER A 175 0.03 -2.08 -19.36
CA SER A 175 1.49 -1.83 -19.35
C SER A 175 1.94 -1.25 -18.02
N THR A 176 1.19 -0.29 -17.48
CA THR A 176 1.49 0.31 -16.18
C THR A 176 1.23 -0.67 -15.03
N LYS A 177 0.18 -1.52 -15.10
CA LYS A 177 -0.04 -2.60 -14.12
C LYS A 177 1.19 -3.50 -14.00
N HIS A 178 1.72 -3.99 -15.13
CA HIS A 178 2.93 -4.82 -15.15
C HIS A 178 4.12 -4.14 -14.49
N GLN A 179 4.34 -2.84 -14.77
CA GLN A 179 5.42 -2.08 -14.15
C GLN A 179 5.27 -1.94 -12.64
N ILE A 180 4.03 -1.79 -12.15
CA ILE A 180 3.73 -1.76 -10.71
C ILE A 180 4.02 -3.13 -10.08
N TYR A 181 3.64 -4.24 -10.73
CA TYR A 181 3.90 -5.59 -10.22
C TYR A 181 5.40 -5.89 -10.15
N GLU A 182 6.17 -5.54 -11.19
CA GLU A 182 7.62 -5.67 -11.16
C GLU A 182 8.27 -4.87 -10.04
N LEU A 183 7.78 -3.65 -9.80
CA LEU A 183 8.22 -2.81 -8.68
C LEU A 183 7.91 -3.47 -7.33
N VAL A 184 6.68 -3.98 -7.14
CA VAL A 184 6.27 -4.67 -5.90
C VAL A 184 7.13 -5.91 -5.65
N ARG A 185 7.38 -6.72 -6.68
CA ARG A 185 8.27 -7.89 -6.58
C ARG A 185 9.72 -7.51 -6.26
N ALA A 186 10.22 -6.41 -6.83
CA ALA A 186 11.56 -5.92 -6.52
C ALA A 186 11.68 -5.49 -5.05
N LEU A 187 10.70 -4.75 -4.54
CA LEU A 187 10.64 -4.33 -3.14
C LEU A 187 10.55 -5.53 -2.18
N ALA A 188 9.76 -6.52 -2.52
CA ALA A 188 9.66 -7.76 -1.74
C ALA A 188 11.00 -8.49 -1.67
N ARG A 189 11.75 -8.60 -2.79
CA ARG A 189 13.12 -9.17 -2.79
C ARG A 189 14.10 -8.38 -1.92
N GLU A 190 13.88 -7.08 -1.73
CA GLU A 190 14.65 -6.23 -0.81
C GLU A 190 14.21 -6.37 0.66
N GLY A 191 13.22 -7.22 0.95
CA GLY A 191 12.72 -7.50 2.29
C GLY A 191 11.55 -6.62 2.75
N VAL A 192 11.00 -5.78 1.87
CA VAL A 192 9.78 -5.01 2.17
C VAL A 192 8.59 -5.96 2.22
N GLY A 193 7.85 -5.98 3.33
CA GLY A 193 6.57 -6.69 3.38
C GLY A 193 5.49 -5.90 2.67
N VAL A 194 4.71 -6.53 1.82
CA VAL A 194 3.64 -5.86 1.09
C VAL A 194 2.30 -6.48 1.45
N ILE A 195 1.32 -5.63 1.80
CA ILE A 195 -0.09 -6.04 1.89
C ILE A 195 -0.82 -5.30 0.79
N PHE A 196 -1.45 -6.04 -0.13
CA PHE A 196 -2.21 -5.39 -1.17
C PHE A 196 -3.63 -5.94 -1.29
N TYR A 197 -4.57 -5.03 -1.41
CA TYR A 197 -5.93 -5.32 -1.83
C TYR A 197 -6.04 -5.13 -3.33
N SER A 198 -6.74 -6.03 -3.99
CA SER A 198 -7.21 -5.86 -5.36
C SER A 198 -8.63 -6.39 -5.52
N SER A 199 -9.46 -5.64 -6.22
CA SER A 199 -10.79 -6.08 -6.66
C SER A 199 -10.72 -7.10 -7.81
N ASP A 200 -9.54 -7.28 -8.42
CA ASP A 200 -9.26 -8.25 -9.48
C ASP A 200 -8.57 -9.50 -8.91
N THR A 201 -9.29 -10.63 -8.85
CA THR A 201 -8.75 -11.89 -8.33
C THR A 201 -7.57 -12.42 -9.13
N TYR A 202 -7.45 -12.11 -10.43
CA TYR A 202 -6.29 -12.49 -11.24
C TYR A 202 -5.03 -11.78 -10.79
N GLU A 203 -5.13 -10.53 -10.34
CA GLU A 203 -4.01 -9.80 -9.76
C GLU A 203 -3.54 -10.45 -8.46
N LEU A 204 -4.49 -10.85 -7.59
CA LEU A 204 -4.19 -11.56 -6.35
C LEU A 204 -3.44 -12.87 -6.63
N VAL A 205 -3.95 -13.69 -7.52
CA VAL A 205 -3.31 -14.98 -7.89
C VAL A 205 -1.95 -14.76 -8.56
N GLY A 206 -1.82 -13.71 -9.38
CA GLY A 206 -0.59 -13.46 -10.16
C GLY A 206 0.54 -12.81 -9.38
N LEU A 207 0.25 -12.17 -8.24
CA LEU A 207 1.23 -11.36 -7.51
C LEU A 207 1.47 -11.82 -6.08
N ALA A 208 0.45 -12.32 -5.36
CA ALA A 208 0.56 -12.69 -3.96
C ALA A 208 1.28 -14.02 -3.73
N ASP A 209 2.08 -14.09 -2.67
CA ASP A 209 2.57 -15.37 -2.13
C ASP A 209 1.46 -16.11 -1.40
N ARG A 210 0.54 -15.35 -0.78
CA ARG A 210 -0.60 -15.83 -0.01
C ARG A 210 -1.73 -14.79 -0.04
N VAL A 211 -2.98 -15.26 -0.05
CA VAL A 211 -4.17 -14.42 -0.02
C VAL A 211 -5.00 -14.72 1.22
N LEU A 212 -5.34 -13.68 1.98
CA LEU A 212 -6.35 -13.72 3.02
C LEU A 212 -7.69 -13.33 2.41
N VAL A 213 -8.65 -14.23 2.42
CA VAL A 213 -10.02 -13.95 1.96
C VAL A 213 -10.83 -13.40 3.12
N MET A 214 -11.33 -12.19 2.95
CA MET A 214 -12.14 -11.49 3.96
C MET A 214 -13.63 -11.53 3.61
N ALA A 215 -14.44 -11.73 4.63
CA ALA A 215 -15.90 -11.57 4.58
C ALA A 215 -16.39 -11.03 5.94
N ASP A 216 -17.29 -10.04 5.91
CA ASP A 216 -17.88 -9.41 7.08
C ASP A 216 -16.85 -8.91 8.12
N GLY A 217 -15.71 -8.41 7.61
CA GLY A 217 -14.62 -7.87 8.46
C GLY A 217 -13.74 -8.92 9.12
N GLU A 218 -13.88 -10.20 8.79
CA GLU A 218 -13.10 -11.31 9.30
C GLU A 218 -12.28 -11.99 8.22
N ILE A 219 -11.17 -12.61 8.59
CA ILE A 219 -10.43 -13.52 7.71
C ILE A 219 -11.13 -14.87 7.73
N ARG A 220 -11.73 -15.27 6.61
CA ARG A 220 -12.42 -16.55 6.47
C ARG A 220 -11.47 -17.67 6.07
N LYS A 221 -10.51 -17.38 5.20
CA LYS A 221 -9.56 -18.36 4.71
C LYS A 221 -8.23 -17.73 4.34
N SER A 222 -7.15 -18.48 4.48
CA SER A 222 -5.83 -18.16 3.96
C SER A 222 -5.49 -19.15 2.86
N LEU A 223 -5.22 -18.68 1.65
CA LEU A 223 -4.92 -19.47 0.46
C LEU A 223 -3.48 -19.22 0.02
N ALA A 224 -2.70 -20.28 -0.22
CA ALA A 224 -1.32 -20.19 -0.67
C ALA A 224 -0.95 -21.36 -1.60
N GLY A 225 0.11 -21.22 -2.38
CA GLY A 225 0.62 -22.26 -3.26
C GLY A 225 -0.43 -22.82 -4.22
N SER A 226 -0.60 -24.13 -4.25
CA SER A 226 -1.55 -24.81 -5.14
C SER A 226 -3.04 -24.54 -4.82
N GLU A 227 -3.35 -24.09 -3.60
CA GLU A 227 -4.72 -23.72 -3.22
C GLU A 227 -5.11 -22.32 -3.70
N LEU A 228 -4.16 -21.50 -4.09
CA LEU A 228 -4.40 -20.12 -4.51
C LEU A 228 -4.88 -20.09 -5.97
N SER A 229 -6.17 -19.89 -6.16
CA SER A 229 -6.81 -19.72 -7.47
C SER A 229 -7.95 -18.72 -7.38
N SER A 230 -8.32 -18.09 -8.50
CA SER A 230 -9.47 -17.17 -8.54
C SER A 230 -10.76 -17.83 -8.08
N ALA A 231 -10.98 -19.10 -8.44
CA ALA A 231 -12.14 -19.89 -8.01
C ALA A 231 -12.15 -20.07 -6.49
N ALA A 232 -11.00 -20.46 -5.89
CA ALA A 232 -10.89 -20.66 -4.44
C ALA A 232 -11.09 -19.37 -3.64
N ILE A 233 -10.65 -18.21 -4.17
CA ILE A 233 -10.90 -16.90 -3.57
C ILE A 233 -12.39 -16.59 -3.56
N VAL A 234 -13.06 -16.80 -4.70
CA VAL A 234 -14.51 -16.57 -4.84
C VAL A 234 -15.30 -17.51 -3.92
N ASP A 235 -15.01 -18.82 -3.94
CA ASP A 235 -15.68 -19.80 -3.10
C ASP A 235 -15.53 -19.47 -1.60
N ALA A 236 -14.33 -19.07 -1.16
CA ALA A 236 -14.09 -18.68 0.22
C ALA A 236 -14.84 -17.38 0.61
N ALA A 237 -15.03 -16.45 -0.34
CA ALA A 237 -15.77 -15.22 -0.12
C ALA A 237 -17.28 -15.44 0.02
N PHE A 238 -17.84 -16.45 -0.67
CA PHE A 238 -19.28 -16.78 -0.64
C PHE A 238 -19.62 -17.88 0.36
N GLY A 239 -18.67 -18.74 0.74
CA GLY A 239 -18.89 -19.97 1.52
C GLY A 239 -19.48 -19.82 2.92
N SER A 240 -19.71 -18.60 3.39
CA SER A 240 -20.38 -18.33 4.66
C SER A 240 -21.91 -18.12 4.57
N ARG A 241 -22.50 -18.15 3.36
CA ARG A 241 -23.95 -17.93 3.16
C ARG A 241 -24.77 -19.18 2.88
N VAL A 242 -24.16 -20.37 2.84
CA VAL A 242 -24.85 -21.64 2.56
C VAL A 242 -25.09 -22.44 3.84
N GLY A 243 -25.47 -21.78 4.93
CA GLY A 243 -25.72 -22.49 6.21
C GLY A 243 -26.32 -21.62 7.27
N SER A 244 -27.52 -21.10 7.03
CA SER A 244 -28.43 -20.64 8.09
C SER A 244 -29.87 -20.69 7.60
#